data_d1429deebbdf1bd1e84205cd36655feb
#
_entry.id   d1429deebbdf1bd1e84205cd36655feb
#
_cell.length_a   1.000
_cell.length_b   1.000
_cell.length_c   1.000
_cell.angle_alpha   90.00
_cell.angle_beta   90.00
_cell.angle_gamma   90.00
#
_symmetry.space_group_name_H-M   'P 1'
#
loop_
_entity.id
_entity.type
_entity.pdbx_description
1 polymer ?
#
loop_
_entity_poly.entity_id
_entity_poly.type
_entity_poly.pdbx_seq_one_letter_code
_entity_poly.pdbx_strand_id
1 'polypeptide(L)'
;PDGLTSWEYLNKLCFEGLEERYQPVTEELKARLNYELSTIKNMGYVDYFLIVWDFIKYARDHDIMVGPGRGSAAGSLVAYTLGITQLDPIRYDLLFERFLNPERVSMPDIDVDFCFERRQEVIEYVRRKYGDDCVVQIVTFGTLAARGVIRDVGRVLDMPYAQVDSIAKMIPQELNITIDKALTMNPELKKAYEEQDEIHYLIDMARRLEGLPRHTSMHAAGVVISQKDVSEYVPLSRASDGSIVTQFTMTTLEELGLLKMDFLGLRTLTVIQNAVKLIQKDAGVTLDMQKINYDDKKVLDSLGTGRSDGVFQLESAGMKNFMKELKPQSLEDVIAGISLYRPGPMDFIPQY
;
A
#
# COMPACT_ATOMS: atom_id res chain seq x y z
N PRO A 1 -9.14 -22.17 -17.91
CA PRO A 1 -8.38 -23.38 -18.31
C PRO A 1 -9.25 -24.65 -18.16
N ASP A 2 -8.92 -25.72 -18.83
CA ASP A 2 -9.57 -27.04 -18.70
C ASP A 2 -11.10 -27.06 -19.00
N GLY A 3 -11.63 -26.06 -19.71
CA GLY A 3 -13.07 -25.96 -20.00
C GLY A 3 -13.93 -25.53 -18.82
N LEU A 4 -13.33 -25.15 -17.71
CA LEU A 4 -14.01 -24.63 -16.52
C LEU A 4 -14.38 -23.15 -16.69
N THR A 5 -15.53 -22.76 -16.12
CA THR A 5 -15.87 -21.34 -15.91
C THR A 5 -14.92 -20.70 -14.88
N SER A 6 -14.83 -19.37 -14.86
CA SER A 6 -14.03 -18.64 -13.83
C SER A 6 -14.43 -19.07 -12.41
N TRP A 7 -15.73 -19.24 -12.17
CA TRP A 7 -16.23 -19.66 -10.86
C TRP A 7 -15.78 -21.07 -10.47
N GLU A 8 -15.90 -22.03 -11.38
CA GLU A 8 -15.47 -23.41 -11.15
C GLU A 8 -13.94 -23.49 -10.92
N TYR A 9 -13.21 -22.69 -11.68
CA TYR A 9 -11.76 -22.65 -11.55
C TYR A 9 -11.31 -22.02 -10.22
N LEU A 10 -11.93 -20.91 -9.80
CA LEU A 10 -11.67 -20.30 -8.50
C LEU A 10 -11.94 -21.30 -7.35
N ASN A 11 -13.10 -21.98 -7.39
CA ASN A 11 -13.43 -22.99 -6.38
C ASN A 11 -12.38 -24.11 -6.34
N LYS A 12 -12.03 -24.68 -7.49
CA LYS A 12 -11.02 -25.72 -7.58
C LYS A 12 -9.72 -25.29 -6.90
N LEU A 13 -9.18 -24.13 -7.27
CA LEU A 13 -7.93 -23.61 -6.70
C LEU A 13 -8.03 -23.39 -5.18
N CYS A 14 -9.15 -22.87 -4.70
CA CYS A 14 -9.34 -22.61 -3.27
C CYS A 14 -9.42 -23.90 -2.45
N PHE A 15 -10.11 -24.94 -2.94
CA PHE A 15 -10.19 -26.22 -2.22
C PHE A 15 -8.88 -26.99 -2.27
N GLU A 16 -8.16 -26.98 -3.39
CA GLU A 16 -6.80 -27.53 -3.48
C GLU A 16 -5.87 -26.82 -2.50
N GLY A 17 -5.90 -25.48 -2.46
CA GLY A 17 -5.10 -24.69 -1.52
C GLY A 17 -5.53 -24.89 -0.05
N LEU A 18 -6.80 -25.16 0.22
CA LEU A 18 -7.25 -25.47 1.59
C LEU A 18 -6.61 -26.77 2.10
N GLU A 19 -6.55 -27.81 1.25
CA GLU A 19 -5.92 -29.08 1.59
C GLU A 19 -4.40 -28.96 1.77
N GLU A 20 -3.74 -28.07 1.02
CA GLU A 20 -2.31 -27.77 1.19
C GLU A 20 -2.02 -27.02 2.50
N ARG A 21 -2.91 -26.10 2.89
CA ARG A 21 -2.69 -25.19 4.04
C ARG A 21 -3.07 -25.80 5.39
N TYR A 22 -4.06 -26.71 5.42
CA TYR A 22 -4.62 -27.23 6.66
C TYR A 22 -4.69 -28.76 6.64
N GLN A 23 -4.15 -29.37 7.69
CA GLN A 23 -4.19 -30.81 7.89
C GLN A 23 -4.48 -31.09 9.39
N PRO A 24 -5.68 -31.57 9.74
CA PRO A 24 -6.82 -31.91 8.89
C PRO A 24 -7.65 -30.68 8.46
N VAL A 25 -8.37 -30.79 7.34
CA VAL A 25 -9.37 -29.81 6.92
C VAL A 25 -10.65 -30.08 7.72
N THR A 26 -11.09 -29.11 8.51
CA THR A 26 -12.32 -29.21 9.34
C THR A 26 -13.55 -28.72 8.56
N GLU A 27 -14.74 -29.09 9.03
CA GLU A 27 -16.00 -28.60 8.46
C GLU A 27 -16.18 -27.06 8.66
N GLU A 28 -15.64 -26.51 9.74
CA GLU A 28 -15.65 -25.06 10.00
C GLU A 28 -14.81 -24.31 8.96
N LEU A 29 -13.65 -24.84 8.58
CA LEU A 29 -12.81 -24.27 7.51
C LEU A 29 -13.53 -24.30 6.17
N LYS A 30 -14.19 -25.40 5.84
CA LYS A 30 -14.99 -25.50 4.60
C LYS A 30 -16.17 -24.55 4.61
N ALA A 31 -16.87 -24.41 5.74
CA ALA A 31 -17.97 -23.49 5.91
C ALA A 31 -17.53 -22.03 5.72
N ARG A 32 -16.41 -21.65 6.33
CA ARG A 32 -15.82 -20.31 6.17
C ARG A 32 -15.39 -20.05 4.72
N LEU A 33 -14.73 -21.02 4.07
CA LEU A 33 -14.31 -20.89 2.68
C LEU A 33 -15.52 -20.73 1.75
N ASN A 34 -16.56 -21.55 1.91
CA ASN A 34 -17.79 -21.46 1.12
C ASN A 34 -18.51 -20.13 1.32
N TYR A 35 -18.56 -19.61 2.54
CA TYR A 35 -19.12 -18.31 2.86
C TYR A 35 -18.39 -17.18 2.09
N GLU A 36 -17.07 -17.14 2.18
CA GLU A 36 -16.26 -16.15 1.49
C GLU A 36 -16.40 -16.26 -0.05
N LEU A 37 -16.31 -17.48 -0.60
CA LEU A 37 -16.49 -17.73 -2.03
C LEU A 37 -17.86 -17.26 -2.53
N SER A 38 -18.92 -17.54 -1.77
CA SER A 38 -20.28 -17.11 -2.10
C SER A 38 -20.40 -15.59 -2.09
N THR A 39 -19.79 -14.92 -1.11
CA THR A 39 -19.75 -13.46 -1.02
C THR A 39 -19.01 -12.86 -2.22
N ILE A 40 -17.82 -13.37 -2.55
CA ILE A 40 -17.01 -12.93 -3.69
C ILE A 40 -17.80 -13.08 -5.00
N LYS A 41 -18.49 -14.22 -5.19
CA LYS A 41 -19.33 -14.47 -6.36
C LYS A 41 -20.49 -13.50 -6.46
N ASN A 42 -21.23 -13.32 -5.37
CA ASN A 42 -22.41 -12.45 -5.33
C ASN A 42 -22.04 -10.97 -5.56
N MET A 43 -20.85 -10.55 -5.13
CA MET A 43 -20.34 -9.21 -5.39
C MET A 43 -19.68 -9.05 -6.76
N GLY A 44 -19.53 -10.14 -7.56
CA GLY A 44 -19.00 -10.09 -8.92
C GLY A 44 -17.46 -10.02 -9.01
N TYR A 45 -16.72 -10.41 -7.96
CA TYR A 45 -15.26 -10.27 -7.90
C TYR A 45 -14.46 -11.55 -8.21
N VAL A 46 -15.10 -12.58 -8.78
CA VAL A 46 -14.42 -13.84 -9.14
C VAL A 46 -13.21 -13.61 -10.03
N ASP A 47 -13.38 -12.86 -11.12
CA ASP A 47 -12.29 -12.59 -12.07
C ASP A 47 -11.20 -11.72 -11.44
N TYR A 48 -11.55 -10.80 -10.55
CA TYR A 48 -10.58 -9.99 -9.81
C TYR A 48 -9.61 -10.87 -9.01
N PHE A 49 -10.14 -11.83 -8.23
CA PHE A 49 -9.30 -12.76 -7.46
C PHE A 49 -8.43 -13.64 -8.36
N LEU A 50 -8.95 -14.09 -9.50
CA LEU A 50 -8.18 -14.89 -10.46
C LEU A 50 -7.06 -14.10 -11.11
N ILE A 51 -7.29 -12.82 -11.44
CA ILE A 51 -6.27 -11.93 -11.99
C ILE A 51 -5.15 -11.69 -10.97
N VAL A 52 -5.51 -11.42 -9.70
CA VAL A 52 -4.53 -11.23 -8.63
C VAL A 52 -3.72 -12.51 -8.38
N TRP A 53 -4.40 -13.66 -8.30
CA TRP A 53 -3.75 -14.96 -8.18
C TRP A 53 -2.76 -15.20 -9.31
N ASP A 54 -3.14 -14.91 -10.53
CA ASP A 54 -2.36 -15.17 -11.73
C ASP A 54 -1.02 -14.44 -11.76
N PHE A 55 -1.01 -13.12 -11.53
CA PHE A 55 0.25 -12.39 -11.54
C PHE A 55 1.13 -12.66 -10.31
N ILE A 56 0.53 -13.01 -9.16
CA ILE A 56 1.29 -13.46 -7.99
C ILE A 56 1.93 -14.82 -8.27
N LYS A 57 1.18 -15.74 -8.88
CA LYS A 57 1.70 -17.04 -9.31
C LYS A 57 2.86 -16.86 -10.30
N TYR A 58 2.69 -16.01 -11.32
CA TYR A 58 3.77 -15.69 -12.24
C TYR A 58 5.03 -15.21 -11.51
N ALA A 59 4.89 -14.28 -10.58
CA ALA A 59 6.02 -13.76 -9.83
C ALA A 59 6.77 -14.86 -9.07
N ARG A 60 6.04 -15.76 -8.39
CA ARG A 60 6.64 -16.87 -7.65
C ARG A 60 7.29 -17.89 -8.56
N ASP A 61 6.65 -18.26 -9.66
CA ASP A 61 7.19 -19.23 -10.64
C ASP A 61 8.49 -18.69 -11.29
N HIS A 62 8.71 -17.37 -11.28
CA HIS A 62 9.91 -16.71 -11.81
C HIS A 62 10.88 -16.23 -10.72
N ASP A 63 10.75 -16.73 -9.50
CA ASP A 63 11.61 -16.37 -8.36
C ASP A 63 11.65 -14.86 -8.10
N ILE A 64 10.51 -14.17 -8.25
CA ILE A 64 10.31 -12.79 -7.84
C ILE A 64 9.64 -12.80 -6.47
N MET A 65 10.33 -12.28 -5.46
CA MET A 65 9.79 -12.28 -4.11
C MET A 65 8.53 -11.43 -3.99
N VAL A 66 7.51 -12.03 -3.39
CA VAL A 66 6.22 -11.42 -3.10
C VAL A 66 6.05 -11.31 -1.59
N GLY A 67 5.54 -10.17 -1.12
CA GLY A 67 5.26 -9.97 0.30
C GLY A 67 4.18 -10.91 0.85
N PRO A 68 4.13 -11.11 2.17
CA PRO A 68 3.19 -12.04 2.81
C PRO A 68 1.72 -11.56 2.77
N GLY A 69 1.48 -10.35 2.35
CA GLY A 69 0.19 -9.67 2.33
C GLY A 69 0.16 -8.44 3.22
N ARG A 70 -0.79 -7.58 2.97
CA ARG A 70 -1.01 -6.34 3.72
C ARG A 70 -2.48 -5.94 3.71
N GLY A 71 -2.84 -4.97 4.56
CA GLY A 71 -4.19 -4.44 4.61
C GLY A 71 -5.23 -5.47 5.02
N SER A 72 -6.46 -5.22 4.63
CA SER A 72 -7.63 -6.04 5.02
C SER A 72 -7.71 -7.39 4.30
N ALA A 73 -7.05 -7.53 3.15
CA ALA A 73 -7.04 -8.78 2.37
C ALA A 73 -6.48 -9.98 3.16
N ALA A 74 -5.62 -9.72 4.17
CA ALA A 74 -5.13 -10.74 5.09
C ALA A 74 -6.25 -11.45 5.89
N GLY A 75 -7.45 -10.85 6.00
CA GLY A 75 -8.61 -11.45 6.63
C GLY A 75 -9.36 -12.49 5.78
N SER A 76 -8.97 -12.67 4.52
CA SER A 76 -9.63 -13.61 3.60
C SER A 76 -8.96 -14.98 3.58
N LEU A 77 -9.75 -16.02 3.89
CA LEU A 77 -9.34 -17.41 3.73
C LEU A 77 -9.18 -17.79 2.24
N VAL A 78 -10.00 -17.22 1.36
CA VAL A 78 -9.83 -17.36 -0.10
C VAL A 78 -8.49 -16.82 -0.55
N ALA A 79 -8.10 -15.61 -0.13
CA ALA A 79 -6.79 -15.05 -0.46
C ALA A 79 -5.62 -15.90 0.08
N TYR A 80 -5.79 -16.49 1.26
CA TYR A 80 -4.79 -17.38 1.86
C TYR A 80 -4.66 -18.72 1.12
N THR A 81 -5.78 -19.37 0.78
CA THR A 81 -5.76 -20.65 0.04
C THR A 81 -5.25 -20.47 -1.38
N LEU A 82 -5.54 -19.36 -2.04
CA LEU A 82 -4.96 -19.01 -3.34
C LEU A 82 -3.47 -18.65 -3.28
N GLY A 83 -2.92 -18.50 -2.07
CA GLY A 83 -1.55 -18.02 -1.89
C GLY A 83 -1.36 -16.54 -2.22
N ILE A 84 -2.43 -15.76 -2.37
CA ILE A 84 -2.35 -14.30 -2.50
C ILE A 84 -1.73 -13.71 -1.24
N THR A 85 -2.18 -14.16 -0.07
CA THR A 85 -1.57 -13.85 1.22
C THR A 85 -0.90 -15.07 1.84
N GLN A 86 0.04 -14.84 2.76
CA GLN A 86 0.76 -15.88 3.52
C GLN A 86 0.44 -15.81 5.03
N LEU A 87 -0.55 -15.00 5.40
CA LEU A 87 -1.03 -14.87 6.76
C LEU A 87 -2.29 -15.70 6.92
N ASP A 88 -2.25 -16.63 7.88
CA ASP A 88 -3.40 -17.48 8.19
C ASP A 88 -4.49 -16.68 8.94
N PRO A 89 -5.62 -16.38 8.32
CA PRO A 89 -6.67 -15.59 8.94
C PRO A 89 -7.34 -16.29 10.12
N ILE A 90 -7.29 -17.62 10.17
CA ILE A 90 -7.87 -18.40 11.29
C ILE A 90 -6.95 -18.33 12.51
N ARG A 91 -5.65 -18.50 12.31
CA ARG A 91 -4.66 -18.41 13.40
C ARG A 91 -4.67 -17.07 14.11
N TYR A 92 -4.88 -15.97 13.36
CA TYR A 92 -4.87 -14.61 13.90
C TYR A 92 -6.25 -14.02 14.13
N ASP A 93 -7.31 -14.84 14.05
CA ASP A 93 -8.71 -14.44 14.23
C ASP A 93 -9.11 -13.19 13.42
N LEU A 94 -8.71 -13.17 12.15
CA LEU A 94 -8.95 -12.05 11.25
C LEU A 94 -10.34 -12.15 10.61
N LEU A 95 -11.01 -11.00 10.51
CA LEU A 95 -12.38 -10.90 10.02
C LEU A 95 -12.39 -10.62 8.51
N PHE A 96 -13.07 -11.48 7.74
CA PHE A 96 -13.28 -11.32 6.31
C PHE A 96 -14.12 -10.06 5.98
N GLU A 97 -15.08 -9.73 6.82
CA GLU A 97 -15.99 -8.58 6.65
C GLU A 97 -15.26 -7.23 6.72
N ARG A 98 -14.04 -7.18 7.23
CA ARG A 98 -13.18 -5.99 7.15
C ARG A 98 -12.59 -5.79 5.76
N PHE A 99 -12.50 -6.86 4.98
CA PHE A 99 -12.00 -6.85 3.61
C PHE A 99 -13.14 -6.72 2.60
N LEU A 100 -14.16 -7.60 2.67
CA LEU A 100 -15.35 -7.56 1.85
C LEU A 100 -16.60 -7.66 2.73
N ASN A 101 -17.44 -6.63 2.66
CA ASN A 101 -18.72 -6.60 3.34
C ASN A 101 -19.85 -6.37 2.33
N PRO A 102 -20.81 -7.32 2.18
CA PRO A 102 -21.94 -7.17 1.28
C PRO A 102 -22.80 -5.92 1.53
N GLU A 103 -22.84 -5.45 2.78
CA GLU A 103 -23.59 -4.24 3.16
C GLU A 103 -22.87 -2.94 2.75
N ARG A 104 -21.58 -3.02 2.50
CA ARG A 104 -20.75 -1.88 2.07
C ARG A 104 -20.25 -2.13 0.66
N VAL A 105 -20.90 -1.50 -0.32
CA VAL A 105 -20.49 -1.58 -1.73
C VAL A 105 -19.16 -0.81 -1.88
N SER A 106 -18.06 -1.52 -1.78
CA SER A 106 -16.71 -1.02 -2.11
C SER A 106 -15.97 -2.10 -2.89
N MET A 107 -15.19 -1.68 -3.88
CA MET A 107 -14.33 -2.63 -4.61
C MET A 107 -13.27 -3.21 -3.67
N PRO A 108 -12.91 -4.50 -3.84
CA PRO A 108 -11.79 -5.08 -3.12
C PRO A 108 -10.50 -4.37 -3.51
N ASP A 109 -9.63 -4.13 -2.54
CA ASP A 109 -8.31 -3.53 -2.75
C ASP A 109 -7.25 -4.49 -2.19
N ILE A 110 -6.63 -5.25 -3.09
CA ILE A 110 -5.56 -6.18 -2.75
C ILE A 110 -4.24 -5.55 -3.18
N ASP A 111 -3.59 -4.91 -2.23
CA ASP A 111 -2.22 -4.41 -2.40
C ASP A 111 -1.22 -5.55 -2.38
N VAL A 112 -0.32 -5.61 -3.36
CA VAL A 112 0.72 -6.64 -3.43
C VAL A 112 2.10 -6.01 -3.46
N ASP A 113 2.93 -6.39 -2.50
CA ASP A 113 4.32 -5.99 -2.44
C ASP A 113 5.21 -6.96 -3.24
N PHE A 114 5.98 -6.43 -4.18
CA PHE A 114 6.96 -7.18 -4.97
C PHE A 114 8.38 -6.72 -4.67
N CYS A 115 9.36 -7.58 -4.94
CA CYS A 115 10.75 -7.18 -5.03
C CYS A 115 10.88 -5.92 -5.90
N PHE A 116 11.47 -4.87 -5.34
CA PHE A 116 11.55 -3.55 -5.98
C PHE A 116 12.23 -3.60 -7.35
N GLU A 117 13.30 -4.37 -7.49
CA GLU A 117 14.10 -4.44 -8.72
C GLU A 117 13.38 -5.18 -9.85
N ARG A 118 12.53 -6.18 -9.50
CA ARG A 118 11.90 -7.05 -10.49
C ARG A 118 10.38 -6.85 -10.64
N ARG A 119 9.80 -5.89 -9.93
CA ARG A 119 8.38 -5.53 -10.02
C ARG A 119 7.94 -5.28 -11.47
N GLN A 120 8.78 -4.60 -12.25
CA GLN A 120 8.48 -4.24 -13.63
C GLN A 120 8.23 -5.46 -14.51
N GLU A 121 8.91 -6.59 -14.27
CA GLU A 121 8.71 -7.85 -14.99
C GLU A 121 7.28 -8.39 -14.83
N VAL A 122 6.69 -8.21 -13.63
CA VAL A 122 5.31 -8.63 -13.36
C VAL A 122 4.32 -7.74 -14.12
N ILE A 123 4.53 -6.42 -14.14
CA ILE A 123 3.70 -5.48 -14.92
C ILE A 123 3.77 -5.82 -16.41
N GLU A 124 4.94 -6.11 -16.93
CA GLU A 124 5.14 -6.51 -18.33
C GLU A 124 4.46 -7.86 -18.65
N TYR A 125 4.47 -8.81 -17.71
CA TYR A 125 3.70 -10.04 -17.85
C TYR A 125 2.21 -9.76 -17.98
N VAL A 126 1.65 -8.93 -17.11
CA VAL A 126 0.23 -8.55 -17.14
C VAL A 126 -0.12 -7.87 -18.48
N ARG A 127 0.71 -6.94 -18.94
CA ARG A 127 0.53 -6.29 -20.26
C ARG A 127 0.54 -7.29 -21.40
N ARG A 128 1.50 -8.21 -21.44
CA ARG A 128 1.57 -9.25 -22.47
C ARG A 128 0.38 -10.20 -22.46
N LYS A 129 -0.14 -10.50 -21.27
CA LYS A 129 -1.23 -11.46 -21.09
C LYS A 129 -2.60 -10.86 -21.43
N TYR A 130 -2.88 -9.67 -20.96
CA TYR A 130 -4.19 -9.02 -21.11
C TYR A 130 -4.26 -8.05 -22.28
N GLY A 131 -3.12 -7.69 -22.89
CA GLY A 131 -3.00 -6.76 -24.00
C GLY A 131 -2.52 -5.37 -23.56
N ASP A 132 -1.65 -4.77 -24.37
CA ASP A 132 -1.07 -3.44 -24.09
C ASP A 132 -2.13 -2.32 -24.06
N ASP A 133 -3.21 -2.48 -24.83
CA ASP A 133 -4.32 -1.52 -24.88
C ASP A 133 -5.32 -1.69 -23.74
N CYS A 134 -5.29 -2.86 -23.07
CA CYS A 134 -6.14 -3.18 -21.91
C CYS A 134 -5.47 -2.94 -20.57
N VAL A 135 -4.17 -2.63 -20.53
CA VAL A 135 -3.40 -2.47 -19.30
C VAL A 135 -2.67 -1.13 -19.32
N VAL A 136 -3.18 -0.16 -18.56
CA VAL A 136 -2.69 1.23 -18.62
C VAL A 136 -2.39 1.73 -17.20
N GLN A 137 -1.31 2.48 -17.06
CA GLN A 137 -0.93 3.11 -15.80
C GLN A 137 -1.88 4.26 -15.43
N ILE A 138 -2.08 4.47 -14.14
CA ILE A 138 -2.96 5.51 -13.60
C ILE A 138 -2.18 6.82 -13.49
N VAL A 139 -2.82 7.95 -13.84
CA VAL A 139 -2.28 9.28 -13.60
C VAL A 139 -2.45 9.69 -12.13
N THR A 140 -1.51 10.48 -11.63
CA THR A 140 -1.67 11.25 -10.40
C THR A 140 -1.46 12.73 -10.67
N PHE A 141 -2.19 13.57 -9.93
CA PHE A 141 -2.05 15.02 -9.99
C PHE A 141 -1.33 15.49 -8.73
N GLY A 142 -0.15 16.09 -8.91
CA GLY A 142 0.49 16.86 -7.86
C GLY A 142 -0.25 18.19 -7.69
N THR A 143 -0.68 18.49 -6.47
CA THR A 143 -1.35 19.74 -6.14
C THR A 143 -0.41 20.74 -5.48
N LEU A 144 -0.78 22.02 -5.54
CA LEU A 144 -0.10 23.10 -4.81
C LEU A 144 -0.43 22.98 -3.31
N ALA A 145 0.41 22.27 -2.56
CA ALA A 145 0.29 22.17 -1.11
C ALA A 145 0.76 23.45 -0.40
N ALA A 146 0.27 23.69 0.80
CA ALA A 146 0.46 24.94 1.57
C ALA A 146 1.89 25.52 1.54
N ARG A 147 2.90 24.70 1.87
CA ARG A 147 4.31 25.17 1.86
C ARG A 147 4.84 25.43 0.45
N GLY A 148 4.43 24.61 -0.50
CA GLY A 148 4.84 24.72 -1.90
C GLY A 148 4.27 25.95 -2.55
N VAL A 149 2.96 26.18 -2.40
CA VAL A 149 2.28 27.32 -3.02
C VAL A 149 2.80 28.67 -2.49
N ILE A 150 3.11 28.79 -1.21
CA ILE A 150 3.74 30.01 -0.66
C ILE A 150 5.05 30.30 -1.36
N ARG A 151 5.93 29.31 -1.56
CA ARG A 151 7.20 29.50 -2.28
C ARG A 151 7.00 29.85 -3.75
N ASP A 152 6.04 29.19 -4.41
CA ASP A 152 5.76 29.46 -5.82
C ASP A 152 5.19 30.86 -6.03
N VAL A 153 4.24 31.28 -5.19
CA VAL A 153 3.67 32.65 -5.25
C VAL A 153 4.72 33.68 -4.90
N GLY A 154 5.52 33.47 -3.84
CA GLY A 154 6.60 34.38 -3.47
C GLY A 154 7.61 34.59 -4.60
N ARG A 155 7.92 33.53 -5.37
CA ARG A 155 8.78 33.61 -6.55
C ARG A 155 8.15 34.43 -7.67
N VAL A 156 6.85 34.27 -7.90
CA VAL A 156 6.12 35.06 -8.92
C VAL A 156 6.00 36.52 -8.53
N LEU A 157 5.91 36.82 -7.24
CA LEU A 157 5.88 38.17 -6.71
C LEU A 157 7.27 38.80 -6.56
N ASP A 158 8.33 38.11 -7.02
CA ASP A 158 9.72 38.55 -6.94
C ASP A 158 10.20 38.86 -5.52
N MET A 159 9.62 38.18 -4.53
CA MET A 159 9.99 38.34 -3.12
C MET A 159 11.31 37.61 -2.81
N PRO A 160 12.12 38.12 -1.85
CA PRO A 160 13.37 37.46 -1.43
C PRO A 160 13.11 36.03 -0.95
N TYR A 161 13.84 35.05 -1.51
CA TYR A 161 13.64 33.64 -1.17
C TYR A 161 13.72 33.36 0.35
N ALA A 162 14.67 33.96 1.05
CA ALA A 162 14.85 33.79 2.49
C ALA A 162 13.61 34.21 3.31
N GLN A 163 12.98 35.31 2.90
CA GLN A 163 11.75 35.79 3.53
C GLN A 163 10.60 34.81 3.29
N VAL A 164 10.38 34.43 2.03
CA VAL A 164 9.32 33.48 1.64
C VAL A 164 9.52 32.12 2.29
N ASP A 165 10.73 31.61 2.32
CA ASP A 165 11.06 30.31 2.93
C ASP A 165 10.85 30.31 4.45
N SER A 166 11.12 31.44 5.12
CA SER A 166 10.84 31.61 6.55
C SER A 166 9.33 31.46 6.83
N ILE A 167 8.48 32.10 6.02
CA ILE A 167 7.03 32.00 6.13
C ILE A 167 6.54 30.56 5.82
N ALA A 168 7.06 29.94 4.76
CA ALA A 168 6.71 28.59 4.41
C ALA A 168 7.09 27.57 5.52
N LYS A 169 8.18 27.79 6.25
CA LYS A 169 8.60 26.96 7.39
C LYS A 169 7.73 27.12 8.63
N MET A 170 6.99 28.20 8.76
CA MET A 170 6.01 28.42 9.84
C MET A 170 4.76 27.52 9.67
N ILE A 171 4.50 26.98 8.48
CA ILE A 171 3.42 25.98 8.26
C ILE A 171 3.79 24.69 9.01
N PRO A 172 2.93 24.19 9.93
CA PRO A 172 3.16 22.95 10.66
C PRO A 172 3.37 21.74 9.76
N GLN A 173 4.08 20.71 10.26
CA GLN A 173 4.31 19.45 9.54
C GLN A 173 3.18 18.46 9.85
N GLU A 174 1.97 18.79 9.41
CA GLU A 174 0.82 17.89 9.51
C GLU A 174 0.38 17.40 8.14
N LEU A 175 -0.18 16.20 8.10
CA LEU A 175 -0.75 15.64 6.88
C LEU A 175 -1.97 16.46 6.47
N ASN A 176 -2.04 16.85 5.19
CA ASN A 176 -3.12 17.64 4.62
C ASN A 176 -3.35 19.01 5.32
N ILE A 177 -2.27 19.61 5.85
CA ILE A 177 -2.33 20.96 6.39
C ILE A 177 -2.69 21.96 5.31
N THR A 178 -3.66 22.84 5.60
CA THR A 178 -4.00 23.98 4.75
C THR A 178 -3.44 25.27 5.33
N ILE A 179 -3.33 26.31 4.51
CA ILE A 179 -2.87 27.63 4.96
C ILE A 179 -3.80 28.17 6.04
N ASP A 180 -5.12 28.04 5.88
CA ASP A 180 -6.09 28.48 6.88
C ASP A 180 -5.93 27.76 8.23
N LYS A 181 -5.73 26.45 8.19
CA LYS A 181 -5.46 25.67 9.40
C LYS A 181 -4.13 26.09 10.04
N ALA A 182 -3.11 26.33 9.24
CA ALA A 182 -1.80 26.77 9.73
C ALA A 182 -1.87 28.16 10.40
N LEU A 183 -2.63 29.09 9.84
CA LEU A 183 -2.90 30.41 10.45
C LEU A 183 -3.57 30.31 11.82
N THR A 184 -4.43 29.31 12.00
CA THR A 184 -5.09 29.05 13.28
C THR A 184 -4.14 28.41 14.31
N MET A 185 -3.22 27.54 13.85
CA MET A 185 -2.34 26.77 14.72
C MET A 185 -1.05 27.49 15.11
N ASN A 186 -0.54 28.36 14.24
CA ASN A 186 0.72 29.07 14.48
C ASN A 186 0.50 30.58 14.71
N PRO A 187 0.60 31.06 15.97
CA PRO A 187 0.41 32.48 16.28
C PRO A 187 1.43 33.40 15.59
N GLU A 188 2.66 32.95 15.35
CA GLU A 188 3.69 33.77 14.69
C GLU A 188 3.34 33.96 13.20
N LEU A 189 2.87 32.92 12.53
CA LEU A 189 2.38 33.01 11.16
C LEU A 189 1.18 33.96 11.06
N LYS A 190 0.22 33.81 11.99
CA LYS A 190 -0.93 34.69 12.08
C LYS A 190 -0.53 36.16 12.29
N LYS A 191 0.40 36.43 13.20
CA LYS A 191 0.91 37.75 13.45
C LYS A 191 1.60 38.37 12.22
N ALA A 192 2.46 37.57 11.53
CA ALA A 192 3.10 38.02 10.29
C ALA A 192 2.06 38.37 9.21
N TYR A 193 1.01 37.57 9.09
CA TYR A 193 -0.10 37.80 8.17
C TYR A 193 -0.89 39.10 8.51
N GLU A 194 -1.12 39.38 9.80
CA GLU A 194 -1.91 40.55 10.24
C GLU A 194 -1.11 41.87 10.23
N GLU A 195 0.22 41.81 10.46
CA GLU A 195 1.06 43.01 10.67
C GLU A 195 1.92 43.41 9.45
N GLN A 196 2.09 42.50 8.45
CA GLN A 196 2.99 42.74 7.30
C GLN A 196 2.21 42.67 5.99
N ASP A 197 1.99 43.80 5.33
CA ASP A 197 1.19 43.88 4.09
C ASP A 197 1.70 42.97 2.98
N GLU A 198 3.02 42.82 2.81
CA GLU A 198 3.60 41.93 1.82
C GLU A 198 3.31 40.44 2.12
N ILE A 199 3.36 40.05 3.40
CA ILE A 199 3.04 38.68 3.82
C ILE A 199 1.56 38.41 3.74
N HIS A 200 0.72 39.42 4.09
CA HIS A 200 -0.74 39.38 3.90
C HIS A 200 -1.06 39.06 2.44
N TYR A 201 -0.50 39.83 1.51
CA TYR A 201 -0.74 39.64 0.08
C TYR A 201 -0.21 38.28 -0.44
N LEU A 202 1.00 37.87 0.00
CA LEU A 202 1.57 36.57 -0.33
C LEU A 202 0.63 35.42 0.07
N ILE A 203 0.16 35.45 1.32
CA ILE A 203 -0.69 34.39 1.88
C ILE A 203 -2.06 34.38 1.20
N ASP A 204 -2.66 35.53 0.96
CA ASP A 204 -3.96 35.61 0.26
C ASP A 204 -3.91 35.08 -1.17
N MET A 205 -2.84 35.37 -1.90
CA MET A 205 -2.63 34.83 -3.23
C MET A 205 -2.37 33.31 -3.17
N ALA A 206 -1.57 32.85 -2.19
CA ALA A 206 -1.30 31.44 -1.98
C ALA A 206 -2.58 30.65 -1.64
N ARG A 207 -3.47 31.17 -0.79
CA ARG A 207 -4.77 30.57 -0.44
C ARG A 207 -5.67 30.35 -1.67
N ARG A 208 -5.63 31.28 -2.63
CA ARG A 208 -6.43 31.17 -3.88
C ARG A 208 -5.94 30.09 -4.81
N LEU A 209 -4.66 29.70 -4.72
CA LEU A 209 -4.02 28.70 -5.57
C LEU A 209 -3.82 27.36 -4.86
N GLU A 210 -3.94 27.33 -3.53
CA GLU A 210 -3.80 26.11 -2.74
C GLU A 210 -4.77 25.02 -3.23
N GLY A 211 -4.28 23.80 -3.36
CA GLY A 211 -5.06 22.64 -3.79
C GLY A 211 -5.26 22.53 -5.31
N LEU A 212 -4.93 23.54 -6.10
CA LEU A 212 -5.03 23.44 -7.56
C LEU A 212 -3.99 22.46 -8.12
N PRO A 213 -4.32 21.69 -9.17
CA PRO A 213 -3.36 20.84 -9.86
C PRO A 213 -2.16 21.63 -10.41
N ARG A 214 -0.95 21.10 -10.20
CA ARG A 214 0.28 21.72 -10.65
C ARG A 214 0.95 20.94 -11.78
N HIS A 215 1.06 19.65 -11.63
CA HIS A 215 1.67 18.76 -12.60
C HIS A 215 1.03 17.37 -12.54
N THR A 216 1.20 16.63 -13.61
CA THR A 216 0.82 15.22 -13.70
C THR A 216 2.03 14.33 -13.47
N SER A 217 1.81 13.20 -12.82
CA SER A 217 2.78 12.12 -12.64
C SER A 217 2.10 10.78 -12.88
N MET A 218 2.87 9.72 -13.00
CA MET A 218 2.33 8.37 -12.97
C MET A 218 2.13 7.90 -11.53
N HIS A 219 1.08 7.15 -11.28
CA HIS A 219 0.90 6.47 -10.02
C HIS A 219 2.04 5.47 -9.78
N ALA A 220 2.59 5.44 -8.57
CA ALA A 220 3.78 4.64 -8.27
C ALA A 220 3.56 3.12 -8.43
N ALA A 221 2.31 2.66 -8.29
CA ALA A 221 1.96 1.24 -8.24
C ALA A 221 0.71 0.87 -9.05
N GLY A 222 -0.23 1.80 -9.23
CA GLY A 222 -1.55 1.54 -9.78
C GLY A 222 -1.57 1.35 -11.28
N VAL A 223 -2.21 0.27 -11.70
CA VAL A 223 -2.46 -0.09 -13.09
C VAL A 223 -3.94 -0.45 -13.24
N VAL A 224 -4.56 0.01 -14.31
CA VAL A 224 -5.92 -0.40 -14.68
C VAL A 224 -5.84 -1.59 -15.61
N ILE A 225 -6.71 -2.58 -15.39
CA ILE A 225 -6.92 -3.71 -16.30
C ILE A 225 -8.39 -3.69 -16.73
N SER A 226 -8.64 -3.72 -18.04
CA SER A 226 -9.98 -3.70 -18.63
C SER A 226 -10.20 -4.86 -19.60
N GLN A 227 -11.47 -5.16 -19.87
CA GLN A 227 -11.86 -6.21 -20.83
C GLN A 227 -11.67 -5.80 -22.29
N LYS A 228 -11.72 -4.48 -22.55
CA LYS A 228 -11.54 -3.88 -23.88
C LYS A 228 -10.47 -2.81 -23.78
N ASP A 229 -10.09 -2.24 -24.90
CA ASP A 229 -9.21 -1.08 -24.94
C ASP A 229 -9.64 -0.03 -23.91
N VAL A 230 -8.70 0.39 -23.03
CA VAL A 230 -8.97 1.37 -21.96
C VAL A 230 -9.50 2.68 -22.53
N SER A 231 -9.13 3.03 -23.77
CA SER A 231 -9.61 4.24 -24.46
C SER A 231 -11.13 4.24 -24.74
N GLU A 232 -11.77 3.07 -24.74
CA GLU A 232 -13.24 2.98 -24.82
C GLU A 232 -13.95 3.43 -23.53
N TYR A 233 -13.23 3.43 -22.41
CA TYR A 233 -13.78 3.79 -21.09
C TYR A 233 -13.35 5.18 -20.64
N VAL A 234 -12.07 5.54 -20.85
CA VAL A 234 -11.48 6.79 -20.35
C VAL A 234 -10.50 7.39 -21.35
N PRO A 235 -10.36 8.72 -21.41
CA PRO A 235 -9.35 9.36 -22.22
C PRO A 235 -7.95 9.04 -21.70
N LEU A 236 -7.01 8.87 -22.63
CA LEU A 236 -5.62 8.57 -22.37
C LEU A 236 -4.73 9.77 -22.69
N SER A 237 -3.58 9.84 -22.05
CA SER A 237 -2.53 10.81 -22.37
C SER A 237 -1.15 10.14 -22.39
N ARG A 238 -0.17 10.88 -22.89
CA ARG A 238 1.21 10.44 -22.93
C ARG A 238 2.00 11.15 -21.81
N ALA A 239 2.63 10.39 -20.94
CA ALA A 239 3.53 10.92 -19.92
C ALA A 239 4.85 11.43 -20.52
N SER A 240 5.65 12.13 -19.74
CA SER A 240 6.92 12.73 -20.19
C SER A 240 7.96 11.71 -20.66
N ASP A 241 7.89 10.47 -20.16
CA ASP A 241 8.73 9.35 -20.58
C ASP A 241 8.19 8.59 -21.81
N GLY A 242 7.04 9.04 -22.35
CA GLY A 242 6.38 8.45 -23.52
C GLY A 242 5.39 7.34 -23.19
N SER A 243 5.26 6.92 -21.95
CA SER A 243 4.27 5.91 -21.52
C SER A 243 2.84 6.42 -21.62
N ILE A 244 1.90 5.52 -21.84
CA ILE A 244 0.47 5.83 -21.87
C ILE A 244 -0.08 5.75 -20.44
N VAL A 245 -0.84 6.79 -20.07
CA VAL A 245 -1.51 6.90 -18.78
C VAL A 245 -2.96 7.33 -18.95
N THR A 246 -3.81 6.99 -17.98
CA THR A 246 -5.18 7.52 -17.93
C THR A 246 -5.16 9.03 -17.69
N GLN A 247 -6.21 9.76 -18.13
CA GLN A 247 -6.39 11.17 -17.77
C GLN A 247 -7.19 11.34 -16.47
N PHE A 248 -7.83 10.28 -15.98
CA PHE A 248 -8.60 10.29 -14.75
C PHE A 248 -7.82 9.67 -13.60
N THR A 249 -8.04 10.20 -12.40
CA THR A 249 -7.47 9.71 -11.16
C THR A 249 -8.08 8.37 -10.76
N MET A 250 -7.40 7.67 -9.85
CA MET A 250 -7.82 6.39 -9.30
C MET A 250 -9.28 6.37 -8.83
N THR A 251 -9.71 7.38 -8.05
CA THR A 251 -11.09 7.46 -7.55
C THR A 251 -12.12 7.48 -8.67
N THR A 252 -11.88 8.30 -9.71
CA THR A 252 -12.77 8.38 -10.86
C THR A 252 -12.81 7.07 -11.66
N LEU A 253 -11.67 6.37 -11.77
CA LEU A 253 -11.61 5.08 -12.46
C LEU A 253 -12.40 4.00 -11.71
N GLU A 254 -12.35 3.99 -10.38
CA GLU A 254 -13.15 3.11 -9.53
C GLU A 254 -14.66 3.40 -9.66
N GLU A 255 -15.06 4.68 -9.69
CA GLU A 255 -16.46 5.10 -9.93
C GLU A 255 -16.98 4.64 -11.30
N LEU A 256 -16.10 4.56 -12.30
CA LEU A 256 -16.41 4.02 -13.63
C LEU A 256 -16.42 2.49 -13.69
N GLY A 257 -16.11 1.80 -12.59
CA GLY A 257 -16.11 0.34 -12.49
C GLY A 257 -14.87 -0.32 -13.08
N LEU A 258 -13.78 0.41 -13.32
CA LEU A 258 -12.53 -0.15 -13.80
C LEU A 258 -11.74 -0.77 -12.64
N LEU A 259 -11.15 -1.95 -12.90
CA LEU A 259 -10.34 -2.67 -11.92
C LEU A 259 -8.95 -2.02 -11.79
N LYS A 260 -8.64 -1.56 -10.59
CA LYS A 260 -7.31 -1.12 -10.21
C LYS A 260 -6.53 -2.28 -9.60
N MET A 261 -5.28 -2.43 -9.98
CA MET A 261 -4.32 -3.35 -9.40
C MET A 261 -3.09 -2.59 -8.92
N ASP A 262 -2.70 -2.79 -7.67
CA ASP A 262 -1.53 -2.13 -7.09
C ASP A 262 -0.32 -3.07 -7.03
N PHE A 263 0.69 -2.74 -7.84
CA PHE A 263 1.98 -3.41 -7.88
C PHE A 263 3.00 -2.60 -7.09
N LEU A 264 3.06 -2.83 -5.78
CA LEU A 264 3.96 -2.07 -4.90
C LEU A 264 5.39 -2.62 -4.98
N GLY A 265 6.38 -1.75 -5.04
CA GLY A 265 7.79 -2.12 -4.99
C GLY A 265 8.37 -1.92 -3.59
N LEU A 266 8.72 -3.00 -2.88
CA LEU A 266 9.27 -2.94 -1.55
C LEU A 266 10.75 -3.34 -1.54
N ARG A 267 11.63 -2.37 -1.24
CA ARG A 267 13.10 -2.59 -1.19
C ARG A 267 13.51 -3.64 -0.15
N THR A 268 12.79 -3.71 0.96
CA THR A 268 13.07 -4.71 1.99
C THR A 268 12.89 -6.13 1.49
N LEU A 269 11.91 -6.39 0.60
CA LEU A 269 11.78 -7.70 -0.04
C LEU A 269 13.00 -8.05 -0.90
N THR A 270 13.56 -7.08 -1.62
CA THR A 270 14.81 -7.28 -2.38
C THR A 270 15.97 -7.64 -1.46
N VAL A 271 16.10 -6.95 -0.31
CA VAL A 271 17.14 -7.24 0.69
C VAL A 271 16.98 -8.66 1.23
N ILE A 272 15.76 -9.06 1.61
CA ILE A 272 15.46 -10.40 2.12
C ILE A 272 15.77 -11.45 1.05
N GLN A 273 15.32 -11.26 -0.19
CA GLN A 273 15.56 -12.18 -1.29
C GLN A 273 17.07 -12.38 -1.54
N ASN A 274 17.84 -11.31 -1.56
CA ASN A 274 19.28 -11.36 -1.75
C ASN A 274 19.97 -12.04 -0.57
N ALA A 275 19.54 -11.78 0.67
CA ALA A 275 20.07 -12.45 1.85
C ALA A 275 19.82 -13.98 1.80
N VAL A 276 18.60 -14.41 1.46
CA VAL A 276 18.25 -15.83 1.31
C VAL A 276 19.13 -16.51 0.24
N LYS A 277 19.32 -15.85 -0.91
CA LYS A 277 20.19 -16.36 -1.99
C LYS A 277 21.66 -16.46 -1.57
N LEU A 278 22.16 -15.48 -0.82
CA LEU A 278 23.53 -15.51 -0.29
C LEU A 278 23.71 -16.64 0.73
N ILE A 279 22.78 -16.83 1.64
CA ILE A 279 22.80 -17.91 2.63
C ILE A 279 22.79 -19.27 1.93
N GLN A 280 21.95 -19.44 0.92
CA GLN A 280 21.92 -20.68 0.13
C GLN A 280 23.25 -20.93 -0.57
N LYS A 281 23.83 -19.90 -1.16
CA LYS A 281 25.12 -19.99 -1.87
C LYS A 281 26.29 -20.33 -0.93
N ASP A 282 26.36 -19.66 0.22
CA ASP A 282 27.53 -19.71 1.10
C ASP A 282 27.44 -20.84 2.13
N ALA A 283 26.23 -21.13 2.63
CA ALA A 283 25.99 -22.14 3.66
C ALA A 283 25.24 -23.39 3.17
N GLY A 284 24.76 -23.40 1.92
CA GLY A 284 23.97 -24.52 1.37
C GLY A 284 22.59 -24.68 2.01
N VAL A 285 22.13 -23.68 2.78
CA VAL A 285 20.86 -23.73 3.50
C VAL A 285 19.77 -23.00 2.71
N THR A 286 18.68 -23.70 2.43
CA THR A 286 17.49 -23.11 1.84
C THR A 286 16.57 -22.60 2.96
N LEU A 287 16.37 -21.29 3.04
CA LEU A 287 15.46 -20.69 4.02
C LEU A 287 14.08 -20.53 3.41
N ASP A 288 13.07 -21.05 4.13
CA ASP A 288 11.66 -20.77 3.86
C ASP A 288 11.17 -19.75 4.90
N MET A 289 10.85 -18.54 4.43
CA MET A 289 10.43 -17.44 5.31
C MET A 289 9.13 -17.75 6.07
N GLN A 290 8.31 -18.69 5.57
CA GLN A 290 7.08 -19.10 6.25
C GLN A 290 7.33 -20.05 7.42
N LYS A 291 8.51 -20.71 7.47
CA LYS A 291 8.90 -21.70 8.49
C LYS A 291 9.86 -21.15 9.53
N ILE A 292 10.22 -19.87 9.44
CA ILE A 292 11.08 -19.22 10.43
C ILE A 292 10.32 -19.12 11.77
N ASN A 293 11.06 -19.34 12.86
CA ASN A 293 10.56 -19.06 14.19
C ASN A 293 10.63 -17.54 14.46
N TYR A 294 9.48 -16.87 14.45
CA TYR A 294 9.39 -15.44 14.72
C TYR A 294 9.45 -15.07 16.22
N ASP A 295 9.41 -16.06 17.10
CA ASP A 295 9.55 -15.90 18.56
C ASP A 295 10.98 -16.20 19.04
N ASP A 296 11.98 -16.01 18.18
CA ASP A 296 13.39 -16.15 18.57
C ASP A 296 13.75 -15.10 19.63
N LYS A 297 14.02 -15.58 20.84
CA LYS A 297 14.28 -14.72 22.00
C LYS A 297 15.47 -13.78 21.78
N LYS A 298 16.52 -14.20 21.09
CA LYS A 298 17.68 -13.34 20.85
C LYS A 298 17.34 -12.16 19.94
N VAL A 299 16.48 -12.40 18.95
CA VAL A 299 15.98 -11.35 18.04
C VAL A 299 15.09 -10.39 18.83
N LEU A 300 14.11 -10.89 19.59
CA LEU A 300 13.20 -10.08 20.39
C LEU A 300 13.95 -9.24 21.43
N ASP A 301 14.88 -9.84 22.17
CA ASP A 301 15.75 -9.14 23.12
C ASP A 301 16.56 -8.03 22.41
N SER A 302 17.07 -8.27 21.21
CA SER A 302 17.82 -7.26 20.44
C SER A 302 16.93 -6.05 20.07
N LEU A 303 15.68 -6.29 19.66
CA LEU A 303 14.72 -5.21 19.42
C LEU A 303 14.44 -4.38 20.68
N GLY A 304 14.33 -5.05 21.83
CA GLY A 304 14.17 -4.42 23.15
C GLY A 304 15.36 -3.57 23.59
N THR A 305 16.53 -3.71 22.98
CA THR A 305 17.67 -2.80 23.20
C THR A 305 17.61 -1.50 22.41
N GLY A 306 16.67 -1.43 21.43
CA GLY A 306 16.56 -0.33 20.46
C GLY A 306 17.69 -0.29 19.41
N ARG A 307 18.46 -1.37 19.29
CA ARG A 307 19.49 -1.53 18.22
C ARG A 307 18.84 -2.10 16.96
N SER A 308 17.95 -1.34 16.34
CA SER A 308 17.15 -1.73 15.18
C SER A 308 17.45 -0.88 13.95
N ASP A 309 18.70 -0.41 13.80
CA ASP A 309 19.17 0.25 12.59
C ASP A 309 19.09 -0.71 11.40
N GLY A 310 18.49 -0.25 10.31
CA GLY A 310 18.25 -1.07 9.11
C GLY A 310 17.12 -2.09 9.23
N VAL A 311 16.43 -2.17 10.38
CA VAL A 311 15.24 -3.01 10.51
C VAL A 311 14.01 -2.19 10.08
N PHE A 312 13.40 -2.60 8.97
CA PHE A 312 12.26 -1.90 8.39
C PHE A 312 11.17 -1.58 9.42
N GLN A 313 10.66 -0.35 9.41
CA GLN A 313 9.68 0.21 10.33
C GLN A 313 10.12 0.37 11.80
N LEU A 314 11.23 -0.24 12.23
CA LEU A 314 11.70 -0.18 13.62
C LEU A 314 12.90 0.74 13.83
N GLU A 315 13.36 1.45 12.78
CA GLU A 315 14.61 2.20 12.78
C GLU A 315 14.48 3.69 13.15
N SER A 316 13.26 4.24 13.24
CA SER A 316 13.09 5.64 13.67
C SER A 316 13.45 5.83 15.15
N ALA A 317 13.96 7.00 15.51
CA ALA A 317 14.35 7.31 16.90
C ALA A 317 13.19 7.07 17.90
N GLY A 318 11.98 7.48 17.53
CA GLY A 318 10.80 7.27 18.37
C GLY A 318 10.44 5.80 18.52
N MET A 319 10.47 5.02 17.42
CA MET A 319 10.20 3.59 17.47
C MET A 319 11.26 2.83 18.27
N LYS A 320 12.54 3.18 18.14
CA LYS A 320 13.63 2.61 18.95
C LYS A 320 13.40 2.82 20.45
N ASN A 321 13.00 4.04 20.83
CA ASN A 321 12.71 4.34 22.22
C ASN A 321 11.46 3.55 22.72
N PHE A 322 10.43 3.49 21.90
CA PHE A 322 9.24 2.71 22.23
C PHE A 322 9.55 1.21 22.39
N MET A 323 10.35 0.62 21.49
CA MET A 323 10.79 -0.79 21.63
C MET A 323 11.61 -1.06 22.89
N LYS A 324 12.40 -0.08 23.37
CA LYS A 324 13.12 -0.19 24.67
C LYS A 324 12.17 -0.24 25.86
N GLU A 325 11.06 0.47 25.80
CA GLU A 325 10.04 0.48 26.86
C GLU A 325 9.18 -0.79 26.79
N LEU A 326 8.75 -1.16 25.58
CA LEU A 326 7.92 -2.33 25.32
C LEU A 326 8.62 -3.65 25.67
N LYS A 327 9.91 -3.79 25.35
CA LYS A 327 10.71 -5.02 25.54
C LYS A 327 9.99 -6.27 25.00
N PRO A 328 9.72 -6.36 23.71
CA PRO A 328 8.88 -7.39 23.13
C PRO A 328 9.37 -8.80 23.52
N GLN A 329 8.45 -9.68 23.90
CA GLN A 329 8.71 -11.08 24.27
C GLN A 329 8.17 -12.06 23.20
N SER A 330 7.32 -11.58 22.30
CA SER A 330 6.66 -12.36 21.25
C SER A 330 6.54 -11.54 19.95
N LEU A 331 6.19 -12.23 18.86
CA LEU A 331 5.83 -11.55 17.62
C LEU A 331 4.59 -10.65 17.81
N GLU A 332 3.64 -11.09 18.64
CA GLU A 332 2.42 -10.34 18.96
C GLU A 332 2.74 -8.99 19.59
N ASP A 333 3.73 -8.92 20.47
CA ASP A 333 4.18 -7.65 21.08
C ASP A 333 4.74 -6.70 20.00
N VAL A 334 5.48 -7.24 19.03
CA VAL A 334 6.01 -6.44 17.90
C VAL A 334 4.86 -5.93 17.03
N ILE A 335 3.87 -6.77 16.73
CA ILE A 335 2.67 -6.40 15.98
C ILE A 335 1.90 -5.29 16.72
N ALA A 336 1.68 -5.46 18.02
CA ALA A 336 1.03 -4.44 18.86
C ALA A 336 1.83 -3.14 18.86
N GLY A 337 3.14 -3.20 19.02
CA GLY A 337 4.02 -2.04 18.98
C GLY A 337 3.94 -1.24 17.67
N ILE A 338 4.01 -1.91 16.53
CA ILE A 338 3.87 -1.28 15.22
C ILE A 338 2.47 -0.69 15.02
N SER A 339 1.45 -1.33 15.57
CA SER A 339 0.06 -0.89 15.45
C SER A 339 -0.26 0.32 16.33
N LEU A 340 0.30 0.36 17.54
CA LEU A 340 0.12 1.46 18.49
C LEU A 340 0.95 2.70 18.14
N TYR A 341 2.16 2.52 17.58
CA TYR A 341 3.02 3.64 17.23
C TYR A 341 2.59 4.30 15.92
N ARG A 342 1.37 4.82 15.91
CA ARG A 342 0.76 5.56 14.77
C ARG A 342 -0.02 6.78 15.30
N PRO A 343 -0.17 7.85 14.49
CA PRO A 343 -1.04 8.97 14.86
C PRO A 343 -2.46 8.49 15.22
N GLY A 344 -2.95 8.91 16.39
CA GLY A 344 -4.22 8.46 16.99
C GLY A 344 -4.01 7.35 18.02
N PRO A 345 -3.67 6.10 17.65
CA PRO A 345 -3.44 5.03 18.62
C PRO A 345 -2.28 5.28 19.59
N MET A 346 -1.34 6.14 19.25
CA MET A 346 -0.15 6.45 20.06
C MET A 346 -0.51 6.98 21.45
N ASP A 347 -1.65 7.66 21.60
CA ASP A 347 -2.13 8.18 22.87
C ASP A 347 -2.50 7.08 23.88
N PHE A 348 -2.70 5.84 23.39
CA PHE A 348 -3.04 4.68 24.21
C PHE A 348 -1.82 3.83 24.62
N ILE A 349 -0.61 4.14 24.16
CA ILE A 349 0.62 3.42 24.52
C ILE A 349 0.80 3.30 26.04
N PRO A 350 0.55 4.36 26.87
CA PRO A 350 0.71 4.24 28.31
C PRO A 350 -0.25 3.26 29.01
N GLN A 351 -1.30 2.84 28.29
CA GLN A 351 -2.31 1.90 28.83
C GLN A 351 -2.01 0.44 28.45
N TYR A 352 -1.16 0.25 27.47
CA TYR A 352 -0.71 -1.06 26.99
C TYR A 352 0.49 -1.57 27.81
#